data_34dc286d23107e98c35449b5cc2df815
#
_entry.id   34dc286d23107e98c35449b5cc2df815
#
_cell.length_a   1.000
_cell.length_b   1.000
_cell.length_c   1.000
_cell.angle_alpha   90.00
_cell.angle_beta   90.00
_cell.angle_gamma   90.00
#
_symmetry.space_group_name_H-M   'P 1'
#
loop_
_entity.id
_entity.type
_entity.pdbx_description
1 polymer ?
#
loop_
_entity_poly.entity_id
_entity_poly.type
_entity_poly.pdbx_seq_one_letter_code
_entity_poly.pdbx_strand_id
1 'polypeptide(L)'
;MIFRSFALSLNKISCTRKNIQVNLLIFRSFALSLQTKAYIMKKTYRITLAVIALFILATIGGSVYMLNFSLSPDPNHTDLDSTYAILYKHFPDMKPWVDSMQTNGYLRDTFLTMPTGERHHALYFRADSAKGRTAVLVHGYKDCAAKFLYLGRMYNRDLGYNVVMPDLHAHGLSEGNDIQMGWKDRLDIKRWTEMAAETFRDSVYGVNIVVHGVSMGAATTMSLSGEELPAYVTHFIEDCGYTSAWDEFAVQLKAQFSLPQFPLMYTTSLLCRIVHGWSFGECSPIKQVAKCQRPMFFIHGDADDFVPFYMMQQVYDAKTHGKKAMWVTKGTTHASSYADYPKEYTERVRQFLAE
;
A
#
# COMPACT_ATOMS: atom_id res chain seq x y z
N MET A 1 -75.94 71.69 -25.31
CA MET A 1 -74.57 71.63 -24.58
C MET A 1 -74.41 70.44 -23.61
N ILE A 2 -75.46 69.97 -22.98
CA ILE A 2 -75.43 68.90 -21.97
C ILE A 2 -75.03 67.51 -22.51
N PHE A 3 -75.49 67.14 -23.70
CA PHE A 3 -75.18 65.83 -24.33
C PHE A 3 -73.71 65.63 -24.77
N ARG A 4 -72.97 66.71 -25.08
CA ARG A 4 -71.55 66.62 -25.46
C ARG A 4 -70.63 66.41 -24.20
N SER A 5 -71.01 66.98 -23.07
CA SER A 5 -70.30 66.83 -21.82
C SER A 5 -70.45 65.39 -21.29
N PHE A 6 -71.64 64.79 -21.43
CA PHE A 6 -71.89 63.41 -20.98
C PHE A 6 -71.18 62.37 -21.83
N ALA A 7 -71.08 62.56 -23.16
CA ALA A 7 -70.33 61.67 -24.07
C ALA A 7 -68.83 61.76 -23.86
N LEU A 8 -68.26 62.92 -23.50
CA LEU A 8 -66.86 63.10 -23.12
C LEU A 8 -66.51 62.48 -21.72
N SER A 9 -67.49 62.52 -20.80
CA SER A 9 -67.31 61.85 -19.48
C SER A 9 -67.35 60.29 -19.62
N LEU A 10 -68.28 59.78 -20.46
CA LEU A 10 -68.34 58.34 -20.69
C LEU A 10 -67.11 57.81 -21.48
N ASN A 11 -66.57 58.59 -22.41
CA ASN A 11 -65.33 58.23 -23.10
C ASN A 11 -64.09 58.27 -22.14
N LYS A 12 -64.04 59.23 -21.19
CA LYS A 12 -63.02 59.30 -20.16
C LYS A 12 -63.06 58.07 -19.20
N ILE A 13 -64.28 57.69 -18.77
CA ILE A 13 -64.50 56.51 -17.92
C ILE A 13 -64.18 55.23 -18.65
N SER A 14 -64.56 55.13 -19.91
CA SER A 14 -64.18 53.95 -20.77
C SER A 14 -62.67 53.84 -20.99
N CYS A 15 -61.98 54.98 -21.22
CA CYS A 15 -60.53 55.01 -21.37
C CYS A 15 -59.81 54.66 -20.06
N THR A 16 -60.29 55.12 -18.90
CA THR A 16 -59.73 54.75 -17.58
C THR A 16 -59.98 53.27 -17.27
N ARG A 17 -61.14 52.70 -17.57
CA ARG A 17 -61.39 51.25 -17.40
C ARG A 17 -60.50 50.39 -18.30
N LYS A 18 -60.26 50.75 -19.54
CA LYS A 18 -59.32 50.04 -20.44
C LYS A 18 -57.89 50.09 -19.89
N ASN A 19 -57.42 51.25 -19.41
CA ASN A 19 -56.10 51.39 -18.84
C ASN A 19 -55.94 50.60 -17.52
N ILE A 20 -56.98 50.52 -16.67
CA ILE A 20 -56.97 49.67 -15.49
C ILE A 20 -56.88 48.17 -15.87
N GLN A 21 -57.65 47.72 -16.88
CA GLN A 21 -57.58 46.34 -17.35
C GLN A 21 -56.22 45.96 -17.93
N VAL A 22 -55.60 46.85 -18.73
CA VAL A 22 -54.27 46.65 -19.30
C VAL A 22 -53.22 46.57 -18.20
N ASN A 23 -53.27 47.49 -17.18
CA ASN A 23 -52.34 47.44 -16.06
C ASN A 23 -52.51 46.16 -15.19
N LEU A 24 -53.75 45.70 -15.00
CA LEU A 24 -54.03 44.43 -14.32
C LEU A 24 -53.47 43.21 -15.08
N LEU A 25 -53.56 43.21 -16.41
CA LEU A 25 -53.00 42.17 -17.26
C LEU A 25 -51.46 42.16 -17.20
N ILE A 26 -50.82 43.33 -17.27
CA ILE A 26 -49.36 43.47 -17.11
C ILE A 26 -48.92 43.00 -15.73
N PHE A 27 -49.61 43.38 -14.64
CA PHE A 27 -49.29 42.95 -13.29
C PHE A 27 -49.45 41.43 -13.12
N ARG A 28 -50.54 40.84 -13.67
CA ARG A 28 -50.73 39.39 -13.65
C ARG A 28 -49.63 38.66 -14.44
N SER A 29 -49.26 39.15 -15.60
CA SER A 29 -48.18 38.59 -16.42
C SER A 29 -46.83 38.64 -15.68
N PHE A 30 -46.52 39.77 -15.03
CA PHE A 30 -45.32 39.94 -14.21
C PHE A 30 -45.31 39.00 -13.01
N ALA A 31 -46.42 38.90 -12.26
CA ALA A 31 -46.54 37.96 -11.12
C ALA A 31 -46.41 36.50 -11.57
N LEU A 32 -47.00 36.13 -12.70
CA LEU A 32 -46.84 34.78 -13.28
C LEU A 32 -45.39 34.50 -13.65
N SER A 33 -44.68 35.47 -14.22
CA SER A 33 -43.26 35.35 -14.57
C SER A 33 -42.36 35.16 -13.35
N LEU A 34 -42.65 35.89 -12.24
CA LEU A 34 -41.95 35.72 -10.99
C LEU A 34 -42.19 34.36 -10.35
N GLN A 35 -43.45 33.88 -10.33
CA GLN A 35 -43.77 32.52 -9.84
C GLN A 35 -43.07 31.43 -10.67
N THR A 36 -43.06 31.57 -12.01
CA THR A 36 -42.36 30.63 -12.89
C THR A 36 -40.86 30.62 -12.65
N LYS A 37 -40.23 31.81 -12.49
CA LYS A 37 -38.80 31.89 -12.12
C LYS A 37 -38.51 31.23 -10.78
N ALA A 38 -39.32 31.50 -9.76
CA ALA A 38 -39.17 30.90 -8.44
C ALA A 38 -39.35 29.37 -8.47
N TYR A 39 -40.29 28.85 -9.28
CA TYR A 39 -40.48 27.44 -9.44
C TYR A 39 -39.28 26.77 -10.17
N ILE A 40 -38.79 27.39 -11.24
CA ILE A 40 -37.60 26.91 -11.95
C ILE A 40 -36.39 26.87 -11.04
N MET A 41 -36.13 27.94 -10.28
CA MET A 41 -35.03 28.00 -9.30
C MET A 41 -35.14 26.89 -8.25
N LYS A 42 -36.30 26.65 -7.66
CA LYS A 42 -36.53 25.56 -6.71
C LYS A 42 -36.29 24.18 -7.32
N LYS A 43 -36.74 23.97 -8.57
CA LYS A 43 -36.54 22.71 -9.29
C LYS A 43 -35.04 22.48 -9.58
N THR A 44 -34.34 23.50 -10.08
CA THR A 44 -32.89 23.43 -10.36
C THR A 44 -32.12 23.13 -9.09
N TYR A 45 -32.40 23.82 -7.98
CA TYR A 45 -31.77 23.57 -6.69
C TYR A 45 -31.96 22.14 -6.21
N ARG A 46 -33.19 21.57 -6.30
CA ARG A 46 -33.45 20.16 -5.94
C ARG A 46 -32.68 19.18 -6.82
N ILE A 47 -32.61 19.44 -8.12
CA ILE A 47 -31.82 18.60 -9.05
C ILE A 47 -30.34 18.67 -8.70
N THR A 48 -29.81 19.87 -8.46
CA THR A 48 -28.40 20.04 -8.05
C THR A 48 -28.08 19.29 -6.76
N LEU A 49 -28.93 19.40 -5.75
CA LEU A 49 -28.76 18.66 -4.50
C LEU A 49 -28.80 17.13 -4.72
N ALA A 50 -29.71 16.66 -5.55
CA ALA A 50 -29.80 15.22 -5.89
C ALA A 50 -28.54 14.73 -6.61
N VAL A 51 -27.99 15.51 -7.55
CA VAL A 51 -26.74 15.18 -8.26
C VAL A 51 -25.55 15.16 -7.28
N ILE A 52 -25.45 16.15 -6.37
CA ILE A 52 -24.40 16.17 -5.35
C ILE A 52 -24.52 14.96 -4.42
N ALA A 53 -25.73 14.64 -3.97
CA ALA A 53 -25.97 13.48 -3.12
C ALA A 53 -25.58 12.17 -3.81
N LEU A 54 -25.94 12.00 -5.09
CA LEU A 54 -25.56 10.83 -5.89
C LEU A 54 -24.04 10.73 -6.06
N PHE A 55 -23.36 11.85 -6.32
CA PHE A 55 -21.91 11.91 -6.43
C PHE A 55 -21.22 11.50 -5.11
N ILE A 56 -21.72 12.00 -3.97
CA ILE A 56 -21.20 11.61 -2.64
C ILE A 56 -21.40 10.11 -2.40
N LEU A 57 -22.58 9.57 -2.68
CA LEU A 57 -22.86 8.15 -2.52
C LEU A 57 -21.98 7.28 -3.42
N ALA A 58 -21.79 7.68 -4.67
CA ALA A 58 -20.90 6.98 -5.61
C ALA A 58 -19.44 7.02 -5.13
N THR A 59 -18.98 8.15 -4.58
CA THR A 59 -17.62 8.29 -4.03
C THR A 59 -17.43 7.41 -2.80
N ILE A 60 -18.41 7.36 -1.88
CA ILE A 60 -18.36 6.50 -0.70
C ILE A 60 -18.32 5.02 -1.13
N GLY A 61 -19.24 4.61 -2.01
CA GLY A 61 -19.28 3.24 -2.54
C GLY A 61 -17.98 2.84 -3.24
N GLY A 62 -17.44 3.74 -4.07
CA GLY A 62 -16.14 3.57 -4.72
C GLY A 62 -14.99 3.45 -3.71
N SER A 63 -15.00 4.24 -2.65
CA SER A 63 -13.97 4.17 -1.59
C SER A 63 -14.01 2.86 -0.82
N VAL A 64 -15.21 2.37 -0.49
CA VAL A 64 -15.36 1.04 0.17
C VAL A 64 -14.86 -0.07 -0.75
N TYR A 65 -15.23 -0.01 -2.05
CA TYR A 65 -14.74 -0.98 -3.02
C TYR A 65 -13.22 -0.97 -3.13
N MET A 66 -12.60 0.22 -3.29
CA MET A 66 -11.16 0.35 -3.43
C MET A 66 -10.41 -0.09 -2.17
N LEU A 67 -10.92 0.23 -0.98
CA LEU A 67 -10.32 -0.21 0.27
C LEU A 67 -10.30 -1.75 0.37
N ASN A 68 -11.44 -2.39 0.11
CA ASN A 68 -11.52 -3.84 0.12
C ASN A 68 -10.67 -4.47 -0.99
N PHE A 69 -10.70 -3.93 -2.20
CA PHE A 69 -9.89 -4.42 -3.32
C PHE A 69 -8.38 -4.41 -2.98
N SER A 70 -7.91 -3.33 -2.34
CA SER A 70 -6.48 -3.13 -2.04
C SER A 70 -6.02 -3.83 -0.78
N LEU A 71 -6.86 -3.96 0.25
CA LEU A 71 -6.44 -4.42 1.57
C LEU A 71 -7.02 -5.78 1.98
N SER A 72 -7.88 -6.40 1.18
CA SER A 72 -8.34 -7.76 1.50
C SER A 72 -7.24 -8.78 1.24
N PRO A 73 -6.99 -9.68 2.20
CA PRO A 73 -6.09 -10.82 2.01
C PRO A 73 -6.51 -11.70 0.84
N ASP A 74 -5.59 -12.49 0.33
CA ASP A 74 -5.93 -13.58 -0.57
C ASP A 74 -6.75 -14.62 0.22
N PRO A 75 -7.96 -15.00 -0.21
CA PRO A 75 -8.77 -15.99 0.49
C PRO A 75 -8.09 -17.37 0.60
N ASN A 76 -7.12 -17.65 -0.28
CA ASN A 76 -6.37 -18.91 -0.29
C ASN A 76 -4.96 -18.76 0.30
N HIS A 77 -4.67 -17.71 1.06
CA HIS A 77 -3.31 -17.45 1.57
C HIS A 77 -2.77 -18.56 2.48
N THR A 78 -3.63 -19.41 3.03
CA THR A 78 -3.23 -20.54 3.88
C THR A 78 -3.02 -21.85 3.10
N ASP A 79 -3.23 -21.86 1.77
CA ASP A 79 -3.02 -23.05 0.92
C ASP A 79 -1.52 -23.23 0.63
N LEU A 80 -0.85 -23.97 1.52
CA LEU A 80 0.58 -24.23 1.40
C LEU A 80 0.91 -25.15 0.23
N ASP A 81 0.04 -26.11 -0.14
CA ASP A 81 0.29 -27.02 -1.26
C ASP A 81 0.37 -26.26 -2.57
N SER A 82 -0.59 -25.37 -2.82
CA SER A 82 -0.58 -24.46 -3.97
C SER A 82 0.64 -23.52 -3.93
N THR A 83 1.00 -23.04 -2.75
CA THR A 83 2.14 -22.17 -2.52
C THR A 83 3.46 -22.87 -2.91
N TYR A 84 3.70 -24.09 -2.44
CA TYR A 84 4.88 -24.87 -2.82
C TYR A 84 4.89 -25.23 -4.31
N ALA A 85 3.74 -25.54 -4.90
CA ALA A 85 3.64 -25.79 -6.34
C ALA A 85 4.06 -24.57 -7.17
N ILE A 86 3.68 -23.35 -6.75
CA ILE A 86 4.10 -22.10 -7.39
C ILE A 86 5.62 -21.89 -7.23
N LEU A 87 6.18 -22.09 -6.03
CA LEU A 87 7.62 -22.01 -5.79
C LEU A 87 8.40 -22.93 -6.72
N TYR A 88 8.00 -24.21 -6.80
CA TYR A 88 8.70 -25.21 -7.63
C TYR A 88 8.53 -24.99 -9.13
N LYS A 89 7.44 -24.35 -9.54
CA LYS A 89 7.24 -23.94 -10.94
C LYS A 89 8.25 -22.86 -11.37
N HIS A 90 8.50 -21.87 -10.49
CA HIS A 90 9.43 -20.78 -10.78
C HIS A 90 10.90 -21.15 -10.50
N PHE A 91 11.12 -21.97 -9.48
CA PHE A 91 12.44 -22.43 -9.04
C PHE A 91 12.45 -23.96 -8.88
N PRO A 92 12.54 -24.73 -9.98
CA PRO A 92 12.42 -26.21 -9.94
C PRO A 92 13.47 -26.89 -9.06
N ASP A 93 14.65 -26.28 -8.94
CA ASP A 93 15.77 -26.76 -8.12
C ASP A 93 15.56 -26.55 -6.60
N MET A 94 14.47 -25.86 -6.21
CA MET A 94 14.10 -25.71 -4.81
C MET A 94 13.52 -26.99 -4.20
N LYS A 95 12.78 -27.79 -4.98
CA LYS A 95 12.08 -28.96 -4.43
C LYS A 95 13.00 -29.94 -3.69
N PRO A 96 14.12 -30.42 -4.24
CA PRO A 96 15.02 -31.36 -3.53
C PRO A 96 15.58 -30.73 -2.24
N TRP A 97 15.86 -29.42 -2.24
CA TRP A 97 16.37 -28.74 -1.05
C TRP A 97 15.29 -28.63 0.03
N VAL A 98 14.09 -28.23 -0.33
CA VAL A 98 12.96 -28.13 0.62
C VAL A 98 12.61 -29.49 1.20
N ASP A 99 12.49 -30.54 0.35
CA ASP A 99 12.23 -31.91 0.79
C ASP A 99 13.29 -32.37 1.81
N SER A 100 14.57 -32.09 1.53
CA SER A 100 15.66 -32.40 2.46
C SER A 100 15.56 -31.65 3.78
N MET A 101 15.27 -30.35 3.73
CA MET A 101 15.13 -29.51 4.92
C MET A 101 13.95 -29.95 5.81
N GLN A 102 12.84 -30.33 5.20
CA GLN A 102 11.65 -30.85 5.91
C GLN A 102 11.92 -32.25 6.49
N THR A 103 12.44 -33.18 5.70
CA THR A 103 12.69 -34.58 6.12
C THR A 103 13.67 -34.65 7.29
N ASN A 104 14.68 -33.78 7.32
CA ASN A 104 15.67 -33.72 8.39
C ASN A 104 15.25 -32.81 9.57
N GLY A 105 14.05 -32.20 9.53
CA GLY A 105 13.55 -31.30 10.58
C GLY A 105 14.35 -29.99 10.71
N TYR A 106 15.05 -29.58 9.66
CA TYR A 106 15.81 -28.32 9.64
C TYR A 106 14.93 -27.13 9.32
N LEU A 107 13.95 -27.27 8.41
CA LEU A 107 12.91 -26.26 8.18
C LEU A 107 11.89 -26.35 9.31
N ARG A 108 11.81 -25.31 10.11
CA ARG A 108 10.94 -25.23 11.27
C ARG A 108 9.98 -24.08 11.12
N ASP A 109 8.83 -24.22 11.71
CA ASP A 109 7.82 -23.16 11.86
C ASP A 109 7.66 -22.74 13.32
N THR A 110 7.20 -21.52 13.53
CA THR A 110 6.91 -20.99 14.87
C THR A 110 5.82 -19.94 14.78
N PHE A 111 5.21 -19.65 15.93
CA PHE A 111 4.23 -18.59 16.07
C PHE A 111 4.63 -17.64 17.20
N LEU A 112 4.48 -16.33 16.95
CA LEU A 112 4.57 -15.30 17.98
C LEU A 112 3.19 -14.66 18.18
N THR A 113 2.84 -14.39 19.43
CA THR A 113 1.71 -13.52 19.74
C THR A 113 2.18 -12.07 19.67
N MET A 114 1.58 -11.30 18.79
CA MET A 114 1.87 -9.88 18.63
C MET A 114 1.20 -9.05 19.73
N PRO A 115 1.64 -7.80 19.97
CA PRO A 115 1.01 -6.92 20.97
C PRO A 115 -0.49 -6.70 20.76
N THR A 116 -0.98 -6.90 19.53
CA THR A 116 -2.43 -6.87 19.17
C THR A 116 -3.22 -8.09 19.67
N GLY A 117 -2.52 -9.15 20.11
CA GLY A 117 -3.09 -10.43 20.51
C GLY A 117 -3.19 -11.47 19.39
N GLU A 118 -2.90 -11.09 18.16
CA GLU A 118 -2.90 -11.96 16.98
C GLU A 118 -1.66 -12.84 16.96
N ARG A 119 -1.81 -14.06 16.43
CA ARG A 119 -0.71 -15.01 16.26
C ARG A 119 -0.15 -14.93 14.86
N HIS A 120 1.11 -14.53 14.73
CA HIS A 120 1.82 -14.49 13.46
C HIS A 120 2.81 -15.65 13.35
N HIS A 121 2.91 -16.20 12.14
CA HIS A 121 3.72 -17.35 11.79
C HIS A 121 5.07 -16.93 11.19
N ALA A 122 6.09 -17.76 11.32
CA ALA A 122 7.33 -17.67 10.55
C ALA A 122 7.94 -19.04 10.31
N LEU A 123 8.59 -19.20 9.17
CA LEU A 123 9.55 -20.26 8.91
C LEU A 123 10.93 -19.84 9.39
N TYR A 124 11.72 -20.77 9.96
CA TYR A 124 13.10 -20.49 10.33
C TYR A 124 14.01 -21.71 10.23
N PHE A 125 15.28 -21.48 10.01
CA PHE A 125 16.30 -22.53 9.95
C PHE A 125 17.71 -22.00 10.24
N ARG A 126 18.60 -22.90 10.68
CA ARG A 126 19.98 -22.60 11.06
C ARG A 126 20.95 -22.86 9.92
N ALA A 127 22.08 -22.16 9.92
CA ALA A 127 23.27 -22.53 9.17
C ALA A 127 24.40 -22.85 10.14
N ASP A 128 25.12 -23.93 9.91
CA ASP A 128 26.20 -24.39 10.79
C ASP A 128 27.34 -23.38 10.89
N SER A 129 27.57 -22.59 9.84
CA SER A 129 28.64 -21.58 9.78
C SER A 129 28.18 -20.16 10.12
N ALA A 130 26.97 -19.96 10.68
CA ALA A 130 26.36 -18.65 10.80
C ALA A 130 27.12 -17.69 11.72
N LYS A 131 27.71 -18.16 12.81
CA LYS A 131 28.42 -17.32 13.79
C LYS A 131 27.57 -16.11 14.23
N GLY A 132 26.29 -16.37 14.53
CA GLY A 132 25.32 -15.33 14.91
C GLY A 132 24.76 -14.47 13.75
N ARG A 133 25.25 -14.60 12.53
CA ARG A 133 24.69 -13.89 11.37
C ARG A 133 23.31 -14.43 11.04
N THR A 134 22.34 -13.54 10.95
CA THR A 134 20.93 -13.91 10.78
C THR A 134 20.25 -12.98 9.77
N ALA A 135 19.45 -13.54 8.87
CA ALA A 135 18.61 -12.78 7.94
C ALA A 135 17.14 -12.90 8.34
N VAL A 136 16.46 -11.76 8.45
CA VAL A 136 14.99 -11.69 8.52
C VAL A 136 14.50 -11.29 7.15
N LEU A 137 13.78 -12.19 6.47
CA LEU A 137 13.34 -12.02 5.08
C LEU A 137 11.85 -11.71 5.03
N VAL A 138 11.49 -10.61 4.38
CA VAL A 138 10.14 -10.04 4.39
C VAL A 138 9.53 -10.12 2.99
N HIS A 139 8.46 -10.89 2.85
CA HIS A 139 7.79 -11.15 1.57
C HIS A 139 6.92 -9.97 1.09
N GLY A 140 6.48 -10.03 -0.18
CA GLY A 140 5.67 -9.02 -0.84
C GLY A 140 4.16 -9.15 -0.59
N TYR A 141 3.40 -8.30 -1.28
CA TYR A 141 1.95 -8.24 -1.24
C TYR A 141 1.31 -9.55 -1.74
N LYS A 142 0.38 -10.12 -0.95
CA LYS A 142 -0.30 -11.40 -1.22
C LYS A 142 0.66 -12.57 -1.47
N ASP A 143 1.82 -12.52 -0.83
CA ASP A 143 2.83 -13.57 -0.83
C ASP A 143 2.95 -14.20 0.57
N CYS A 144 3.94 -15.07 0.82
CA CYS A 144 4.16 -15.68 2.13
C CYS A 144 5.60 -16.22 2.26
N ALA A 145 5.97 -16.58 3.48
CA ALA A 145 7.28 -17.15 3.81
C ALA A 145 7.65 -18.36 2.93
N ALA A 146 6.71 -19.26 2.67
CA ALA A 146 6.99 -20.47 1.89
C ALA A 146 7.40 -20.17 0.44
N LYS A 147 6.80 -19.17 -0.22
CA LYS A 147 7.23 -18.75 -1.55
C LYS A 147 8.61 -18.09 -1.55
N PHE A 148 9.01 -17.47 -0.44
CA PHE A 148 10.29 -16.79 -0.26
C PHE A 148 11.47 -17.73 0.05
N LEU A 149 11.26 -19.03 0.14
CA LEU A 149 12.31 -20.02 0.43
C LEU A 149 13.49 -19.96 -0.54
N TYR A 150 13.33 -19.44 -1.74
CA TYR A 150 14.44 -19.24 -2.69
C TYR A 150 15.48 -18.24 -2.15
N LEU A 151 15.06 -17.12 -1.55
CA LEU A 151 15.95 -16.20 -0.84
C LEU A 151 16.47 -16.81 0.46
N GLY A 152 15.60 -17.54 1.18
CA GLY A 152 16.01 -18.29 2.36
C GLY A 152 17.18 -19.24 2.08
N ARG A 153 17.13 -20.00 0.97
CA ARG A 153 18.21 -20.87 0.52
C ARG A 153 19.48 -20.08 0.20
N MET A 154 19.36 -18.97 -0.52
CA MET A 154 20.49 -18.09 -0.81
C MET A 154 21.21 -17.64 0.47
N TYR A 155 20.46 -17.11 1.43
CA TYR A 155 21.06 -16.68 2.70
C TYR A 155 21.67 -17.83 3.50
N ASN A 156 20.98 -18.97 3.56
CA ASN A 156 21.42 -20.09 4.35
C ASN A 156 22.63 -20.83 3.74
N ARG A 157 22.47 -21.26 2.48
CA ARG A 157 23.44 -22.13 1.82
C ARG A 157 24.61 -21.33 1.23
N ASP A 158 24.32 -20.21 0.57
CA ASP A 158 25.34 -19.51 -0.19
C ASP A 158 26.03 -18.42 0.65
N LEU A 159 25.33 -17.80 1.63
CA LEU A 159 25.90 -16.77 2.49
C LEU A 159 26.21 -17.25 3.91
N GLY A 160 25.68 -18.40 4.33
CA GLY A 160 25.92 -18.99 5.65
C GLY A 160 25.24 -18.23 6.80
N TYR A 161 24.00 -17.81 6.61
CA TYR A 161 23.18 -17.10 7.61
C TYR A 161 22.10 -18.02 8.18
N ASN A 162 21.79 -17.86 9.46
CA ASN A 162 20.49 -18.27 9.98
C ASN A 162 19.39 -17.45 9.29
N VAL A 163 18.21 -18.02 9.18
CA VAL A 163 17.10 -17.37 8.46
C VAL A 163 15.83 -17.40 9.30
N VAL A 164 15.12 -16.28 9.34
CA VAL A 164 13.73 -16.14 9.80
C VAL A 164 12.91 -15.50 8.69
N MET A 165 11.80 -16.10 8.37
CA MET A 165 10.91 -15.68 7.28
C MET A 165 9.49 -15.55 7.83
N PRO A 166 9.10 -14.38 8.36
CA PRO A 166 7.75 -14.16 8.85
C PRO A 166 6.73 -14.15 7.71
N ASP A 167 5.55 -14.71 7.97
CA ASP A 167 4.33 -14.32 7.27
C ASP A 167 3.83 -13.01 7.88
N LEU A 168 3.64 -11.98 7.04
CA LEU A 168 3.11 -10.69 7.46
C LEU A 168 1.65 -10.83 7.92
N HIS A 169 1.12 -9.82 8.58
CA HIS A 169 -0.28 -9.76 9.00
C HIS A 169 -1.23 -10.11 7.84
N ALA A 170 -2.18 -11.03 8.09
CA ALA A 170 -3.14 -11.54 7.11
C ALA A 170 -2.52 -12.21 5.85
N HIS A 171 -1.30 -12.78 5.99
CA HIS A 171 -0.64 -13.54 4.93
C HIS A 171 -0.18 -14.91 5.47
N GLY A 172 0.00 -15.89 4.56
CA GLY A 172 0.45 -17.22 4.92
C GLY A 172 -0.37 -17.84 6.04
N LEU A 173 0.28 -18.26 7.12
CA LEU A 173 -0.38 -18.81 8.32
C LEU A 173 -0.57 -17.77 9.45
N SER A 174 -0.23 -16.51 9.21
CA SER A 174 -0.46 -15.42 10.16
C SER A 174 -1.93 -15.01 10.20
N GLU A 175 -2.42 -14.73 11.42
CA GLU A 175 -3.75 -14.15 11.61
C GLU A 175 -3.81 -12.71 11.10
N GLY A 176 -5.03 -12.22 10.95
CA GLY A 176 -5.32 -10.86 10.47
C GLY A 176 -6.43 -10.86 9.45
N ASN A 177 -6.95 -9.67 9.13
CA ASN A 177 -8.08 -9.50 8.22
C ASN A 177 -7.89 -8.36 7.22
N ASP A 178 -6.75 -7.66 7.26
CA ASP A 178 -6.39 -6.60 6.32
C ASP A 178 -4.88 -6.55 6.02
N ILE A 179 -4.55 -6.23 4.79
CA ILE A 179 -3.16 -6.00 4.38
C ILE A 179 -2.73 -4.59 4.82
N GLN A 180 -1.58 -4.48 5.51
CA GLN A 180 -1.17 -3.24 6.17
C GLN A 180 -0.11 -2.44 5.39
N MET A 181 0.20 -2.87 4.16
CA MET A 181 1.13 -2.20 3.25
C MET A 181 2.49 -1.85 3.88
N GLY A 182 2.99 -2.72 4.76
CA GLY A 182 4.26 -2.51 5.46
C GLY A 182 4.23 -1.49 6.60
N TRP A 183 3.11 -0.80 6.84
CA TRP A 183 3.09 0.26 7.86
C TRP A 183 3.03 -0.28 9.28
N LYS A 184 2.04 -1.08 9.62
CA LYS A 184 1.98 -1.72 10.93
C LYS A 184 2.88 -2.96 10.98
N ASP A 185 2.98 -3.69 9.87
CA ASP A 185 3.87 -4.84 9.70
C ASP A 185 5.31 -4.56 10.15
N ARG A 186 5.81 -3.32 10.03
CA ARG A 186 7.16 -2.95 10.48
C ARG A 186 7.38 -3.22 11.97
N LEU A 187 6.33 -3.08 12.79
CA LEU A 187 6.40 -3.33 14.23
C LEU A 187 6.42 -4.84 14.54
N ASP A 188 5.71 -5.63 13.72
CA ASP A 188 5.76 -7.09 13.81
C ASP A 188 7.13 -7.61 13.38
N ILE A 189 7.72 -7.05 12.30
CA ILE A 189 9.10 -7.39 11.90
C ILE A 189 10.11 -7.01 12.99
N LYS A 190 9.91 -5.90 13.72
CA LYS A 190 10.73 -5.58 14.90
C LYS A 190 10.69 -6.72 15.93
N ARG A 191 9.49 -7.25 16.26
CA ARG A 191 9.34 -8.41 17.16
C ARG A 191 10.03 -9.67 16.60
N TRP A 192 9.94 -9.91 15.31
CA TRP A 192 10.65 -11.02 14.67
C TRP A 192 12.17 -10.85 14.73
N THR A 193 12.71 -9.64 14.68
CA THR A 193 14.17 -9.43 14.93
C THR A 193 14.56 -9.73 16.36
N GLU A 194 13.70 -9.46 17.33
CA GLU A 194 13.94 -9.81 18.74
C GLU A 194 13.96 -11.33 18.93
N MET A 195 12.95 -12.05 18.40
CA MET A 195 12.94 -13.52 18.43
C MET A 195 14.16 -14.12 17.72
N ALA A 196 14.53 -13.58 16.57
CA ALA A 196 15.72 -14.01 15.84
C ALA A 196 17.00 -13.83 16.66
N ALA A 197 17.11 -12.71 17.39
CA ALA A 197 18.23 -12.45 18.27
C ALA A 197 18.28 -13.43 19.45
N GLU A 198 17.16 -13.75 20.06
CA GLU A 198 17.06 -14.74 21.13
C GLU A 198 17.42 -16.16 20.64
N THR A 199 16.88 -16.55 19.48
CA THR A 199 17.02 -17.90 18.93
C THR A 199 18.42 -18.20 18.39
N PHE A 200 19.09 -17.18 17.80
CA PHE A 200 20.31 -17.36 17.01
C PHE A 200 21.55 -16.68 17.60
N ARG A 201 21.47 -16.16 18.82
CA ARG A 201 22.63 -15.58 19.49
C ARG A 201 23.75 -16.62 19.64
N ASP A 202 24.91 -16.29 19.14
CA ASP A 202 26.12 -17.06 19.30
C ASP A 202 26.84 -16.61 20.58
N SER A 203 27.38 -17.55 21.34
CA SER A 203 28.07 -17.25 22.60
C SER A 203 29.36 -16.47 22.43
N VAL A 204 30.01 -16.56 21.28
CA VAL A 204 31.30 -15.91 20.98
C VAL A 204 31.10 -14.67 20.12
N TYR A 205 30.26 -14.78 19.05
CA TYR A 205 30.10 -13.75 18.05
C TYR A 205 28.88 -12.84 18.27
N GLY A 206 28.02 -13.16 19.26
CA GLY A 206 26.77 -12.44 19.48
C GLY A 206 25.72 -12.72 18.41
N VAL A 207 25.01 -11.69 17.98
CA VAL A 207 24.06 -11.79 16.88
C VAL A 207 24.11 -10.53 16.02
N ASN A 208 24.06 -10.70 14.69
CA ASN A 208 24.01 -9.63 13.70
C ASN A 208 22.87 -9.93 12.72
N ILE A 209 21.90 -9.04 12.64
CA ILE A 209 20.69 -9.23 11.86
C ILE A 209 20.68 -8.27 10.66
N VAL A 210 20.51 -8.84 9.47
CA VAL A 210 20.09 -8.11 8.27
C VAL A 210 18.59 -8.30 8.08
N VAL A 211 17.87 -7.23 7.74
CA VAL A 211 16.47 -7.31 7.32
C VAL A 211 16.42 -7.06 5.82
N HIS A 212 15.86 -8.01 5.08
CA HIS A 212 15.80 -7.96 3.63
C HIS A 212 14.36 -8.19 3.16
N GLY A 213 13.78 -7.23 2.44
CA GLY A 213 12.42 -7.31 1.92
C GLY A 213 12.34 -7.07 0.43
N VAL A 214 11.29 -7.63 -0.18
CA VAL A 214 10.98 -7.48 -1.62
C VAL A 214 9.58 -6.86 -1.76
N SER A 215 9.42 -5.87 -2.64
CA SER A 215 8.14 -5.20 -2.93
C SER A 215 7.50 -4.59 -1.66
N MET A 216 6.30 -4.99 -1.26
CA MET A 216 5.71 -4.58 0.02
C MET A 216 6.62 -4.95 1.20
N GLY A 217 7.35 -6.05 1.13
CA GLY A 217 8.37 -6.41 2.13
C GLY A 217 9.54 -5.44 2.16
N ALA A 218 9.95 -4.89 1.01
CA ALA A 218 10.95 -3.83 0.94
C ALA A 218 10.43 -2.53 1.57
N ALA A 219 9.18 -2.17 1.30
CA ALA A 219 8.53 -1.04 1.96
C ALA A 219 8.42 -1.22 3.48
N THR A 220 8.15 -2.46 3.94
CA THR A 220 8.17 -2.84 5.36
C THR A 220 9.56 -2.68 5.96
N THR A 221 10.59 -3.18 5.27
CA THR A 221 12.01 -3.08 5.65
C THR A 221 12.47 -1.63 5.75
N MET A 222 12.14 -0.81 4.76
CA MET A 222 12.40 0.63 4.77
C MET A 222 11.65 1.34 5.90
N SER A 223 10.39 0.96 6.13
CA SER A 223 9.59 1.52 7.23
C SER A 223 10.17 1.17 8.60
N LEU A 224 10.64 -0.06 8.79
CA LEU A 224 11.33 -0.50 9.99
C LEU A 224 12.64 0.28 10.23
N SER A 225 13.37 0.61 9.19
CA SER A 225 14.69 1.23 9.28
C SER A 225 14.68 2.60 9.96
N GLY A 226 13.53 3.26 10.05
CA GLY A 226 13.35 4.54 10.73
C GLY A 226 12.91 4.42 12.19
N GLU A 227 12.71 3.21 12.71
CA GLU A 227 12.35 2.95 14.10
C GLU A 227 13.59 2.88 14.99
N GLU A 228 13.39 3.03 16.30
CA GLU A 228 14.44 2.72 17.28
C GLU A 228 14.63 1.21 17.36
N LEU A 229 15.82 0.76 16.97
CA LEU A 229 16.16 -0.66 16.88
C LEU A 229 17.41 -0.99 17.70
N PRO A 230 17.48 -2.20 18.30
CA PRO A 230 18.67 -2.69 18.96
C PRO A 230 19.90 -2.71 18.02
N ALA A 231 21.09 -2.60 18.61
CA ALA A 231 22.35 -2.54 17.85
C ALA A 231 22.62 -3.79 17.00
N TYR A 232 22.02 -4.91 17.36
CA TYR A 232 22.19 -6.16 16.61
C TYR A 232 21.45 -6.19 15.24
N VAL A 233 20.51 -5.28 14.97
CA VAL A 233 19.97 -5.08 13.62
C VAL A 233 20.95 -4.18 12.87
N THR A 234 21.74 -4.71 11.96
CA THR A 234 22.92 -4.04 11.42
C THR A 234 22.75 -3.50 10.02
N HIS A 235 22.00 -4.19 9.15
CA HIS A 235 21.87 -3.86 7.75
C HIS A 235 20.43 -3.98 7.26
N PHE A 236 20.11 -3.20 6.23
CA PHE A 236 18.83 -3.29 5.50
C PHE A 236 19.08 -3.51 4.01
N ILE A 237 18.26 -4.36 3.39
CA ILE A 237 18.23 -4.56 1.95
C ILE A 237 16.77 -4.43 1.50
N GLU A 238 16.54 -3.54 0.56
CA GLU A 238 15.24 -3.37 -0.07
C GLU A 238 15.35 -3.71 -1.56
N ASP A 239 14.41 -4.48 -2.09
CA ASP A 239 14.30 -4.83 -3.51
C ASP A 239 12.92 -4.43 -4.02
N CYS A 240 12.86 -3.51 -4.95
CA CYS A 240 11.68 -2.95 -5.62
C CYS A 240 10.57 -2.42 -4.68
N GLY A 241 10.96 -1.73 -3.59
CA GLY A 241 10.03 -1.08 -2.68
C GLY A 241 9.53 0.28 -3.18
N TYR A 242 8.41 0.75 -2.61
CA TYR A 242 7.77 2.02 -2.99
C TYR A 242 8.03 3.14 -1.98
N THR A 243 7.83 4.38 -2.43
CA THR A 243 8.01 5.62 -1.63
C THR A 243 6.97 5.77 -0.52
N SER A 244 5.71 5.46 -0.83
CA SER A 244 4.58 5.48 0.11
C SER A 244 3.44 4.62 -0.41
N ALA A 245 2.55 4.17 0.47
CA ALA A 245 1.31 3.51 0.05
C ALA A 245 0.43 4.45 -0.79
N TRP A 246 0.50 5.76 -0.53
CA TRP A 246 -0.19 6.74 -1.37
C TRP A 246 0.29 6.71 -2.82
N ASP A 247 1.61 6.77 -3.03
CA ASP A 247 2.19 6.82 -4.37
C ASP A 247 1.95 5.52 -5.12
N GLU A 248 2.11 4.39 -4.44
CA GLU A 248 1.85 3.07 -5.04
C GLU A 248 0.38 2.92 -5.43
N PHE A 249 -0.56 3.23 -4.55
CA PHE A 249 -1.98 3.18 -4.89
C PHE A 249 -2.39 4.17 -5.98
N ALA A 250 -1.74 5.33 -6.06
CA ALA A 250 -1.99 6.29 -7.14
C ALA A 250 -1.55 5.75 -8.51
N VAL A 251 -0.41 5.06 -8.57
CA VAL A 251 0.07 4.37 -9.77
C VAL A 251 -0.91 3.28 -10.16
N GLN A 252 -1.29 2.41 -9.22
CA GLN A 252 -2.18 1.28 -9.48
C GLN A 252 -3.61 1.73 -9.85
N LEU A 253 -4.13 2.78 -9.22
CA LEU A 253 -5.43 3.36 -9.56
C LEU A 253 -5.46 3.83 -11.02
N LYS A 254 -4.39 4.48 -11.46
CA LYS A 254 -4.27 4.94 -12.85
C LYS A 254 -4.09 3.77 -13.82
N ALA A 255 -3.21 2.81 -13.48
CA ALA A 255 -2.88 1.68 -14.35
C ALA A 255 -4.07 0.73 -14.55
N GLN A 256 -4.76 0.36 -13.47
CA GLN A 256 -5.81 -0.67 -13.51
C GLN A 256 -7.20 -0.10 -13.82
N PHE A 257 -7.50 1.13 -13.37
CA PHE A 257 -8.85 1.70 -13.46
C PHE A 257 -8.92 2.96 -14.34
N SER A 258 -7.78 3.52 -14.75
CA SER A 258 -7.71 4.79 -15.49
C SER A 258 -8.40 5.97 -14.78
N LEU A 259 -8.48 5.93 -13.44
CA LEU A 259 -9.15 6.92 -12.62
C LEU A 259 -8.18 7.99 -12.09
N PRO A 260 -8.65 9.24 -11.89
CA PRO A 260 -7.88 10.27 -11.22
C PRO A 260 -7.84 10.02 -9.71
N GLN A 261 -6.80 10.56 -9.05
CA GLN A 261 -6.66 10.44 -7.60
C GLN A 261 -7.81 11.10 -6.82
N PHE A 262 -8.24 12.29 -7.25
CA PHE A 262 -9.36 13.01 -6.61
C PHE A 262 -10.71 12.62 -7.24
N PRO A 263 -11.74 12.35 -6.42
CA PRO A 263 -11.76 12.39 -4.95
C PRO A 263 -11.37 11.05 -4.29
N LEU A 264 -11.27 9.96 -5.06
CA LEU A 264 -11.31 8.57 -4.60
C LEU A 264 -10.15 8.23 -3.64
N MET A 265 -8.90 8.59 -3.98
CA MET A 265 -7.74 8.34 -3.12
C MET A 265 -7.89 9.00 -1.74
N TYR A 266 -8.40 10.23 -1.71
CA TYR A 266 -8.57 11.00 -0.47
C TYR A 266 -9.61 10.37 0.45
N THR A 267 -10.76 9.99 -0.13
CA THR A 267 -11.86 9.39 0.62
C THR A 267 -11.55 7.97 1.05
N THR A 268 -10.85 7.18 0.21
CA THR A 268 -10.39 5.83 0.56
C THR A 268 -9.32 5.87 1.66
N SER A 269 -8.37 6.80 1.60
CA SER A 269 -7.34 6.98 2.63
C SER A 269 -7.96 7.41 3.98
N LEU A 270 -8.98 8.29 3.95
CA LEU A 270 -9.73 8.66 5.14
C LEU A 270 -10.51 7.47 5.71
N LEU A 271 -11.13 6.67 4.85
CA LEU A 271 -11.85 5.46 5.25
C LEU A 271 -10.89 4.43 5.87
N CYS A 272 -9.71 4.23 5.28
CA CYS A 272 -8.65 3.40 5.83
C CYS A 272 -8.26 3.84 7.25
N ARG A 273 -8.12 5.15 7.47
CA ARG A 273 -7.83 5.68 8.81
C ARG A 273 -8.94 5.38 9.82
N ILE A 274 -10.20 5.46 9.40
CA ILE A 274 -11.36 5.18 10.27
C ILE A 274 -11.47 3.68 10.59
N VAL A 275 -11.28 2.82 9.60
CA VAL A 275 -11.51 1.37 9.72
C VAL A 275 -10.28 0.64 10.26
N HIS A 276 -9.10 0.94 9.72
CA HIS A 276 -7.85 0.23 10.01
C HIS A 276 -6.86 1.02 10.89
N GLY A 277 -7.17 2.29 11.24
CA GLY A 277 -6.38 3.12 12.15
C GLY A 277 -5.09 3.68 11.55
N TRP A 278 -4.91 3.67 10.22
CA TRP A 278 -3.79 4.29 9.51
C TRP A 278 -4.25 4.87 8.17
N SER A 279 -3.50 5.81 7.62
CA SER A 279 -3.80 6.43 6.31
C SER A 279 -2.69 6.16 5.31
N PHE A 280 -3.01 6.21 4.01
CA PHE A 280 -2.05 5.96 2.94
C PHE A 280 -0.83 6.89 3.00
N GLY A 281 -1.02 8.14 3.42
CA GLY A 281 0.08 9.12 3.57
C GLY A 281 0.95 8.90 4.82
N GLU A 282 0.46 8.17 5.84
CA GLU A 282 1.26 7.76 7.00
C GLU A 282 2.22 6.63 6.65
N CYS A 283 1.78 5.67 5.83
CA CYS A 283 2.63 4.62 5.30
C CYS A 283 3.61 5.21 4.27
N SER A 284 4.74 5.70 4.77
CA SER A 284 5.72 6.45 3.98
C SER A 284 7.15 5.94 4.22
N PRO A 285 7.55 4.83 3.58
CA PRO A 285 8.91 4.31 3.61
C PRO A 285 9.98 5.37 3.39
N ILE A 286 9.80 6.28 2.43
CA ILE A 286 10.75 7.35 2.14
C ILE A 286 11.04 8.24 3.36
N LYS A 287 10.03 8.55 4.18
CA LYS A 287 10.22 9.34 5.41
C LYS A 287 10.97 8.56 6.49
N GLN A 288 10.84 7.24 6.50
CA GLN A 288 11.54 6.39 7.46
C GLN A 288 13.00 6.16 7.05
N VAL A 289 13.24 5.95 5.75
CA VAL A 289 14.59 5.86 5.19
C VAL A 289 15.41 7.11 5.49
N ALA A 290 14.81 8.30 5.44
CA ALA A 290 15.47 9.56 5.79
C ALA A 290 16.00 9.60 7.24
N LYS A 291 15.42 8.80 8.16
CA LYS A 291 15.87 8.68 9.56
C LYS A 291 16.92 7.58 9.76
N CYS A 292 17.04 6.66 8.81
CA CYS A 292 17.88 5.47 8.93
C CYS A 292 19.36 5.81 9.01
N GLN A 293 20.03 5.42 10.09
CA GLN A 293 21.47 5.59 10.31
C GLN A 293 22.32 4.39 9.85
N ARG A 294 21.67 3.23 9.60
CA ARG A 294 22.34 1.97 9.28
C ARG A 294 22.55 1.79 7.80
N PRO A 295 23.53 0.97 7.39
CA PRO A 295 23.74 0.61 6.00
C PRO A 295 22.46 0.11 5.33
N MET A 296 22.19 0.56 4.09
CA MET A 296 21.04 0.13 3.29
C MET A 296 21.45 -0.09 1.84
N PHE A 297 21.04 -1.24 1.29
CA PHE A 297 21.22 -1.59 -0.12
C PHE A 297 19.88 -1.54 -0.84
N PHE A 298 19.85 -0.82 -1.94
CA PHE A 298 18.69 -0.59 -2.79
C PHE A 298 18.85 -1.36 -4.10
N ILE A 299 17.89 -2.22 -4.41
CA ILE A 299 17.86 -3.04 -5.62
C ILE A 299 16.56 -2.77 -6.37
N HIS A 300 16.60 -2.64 -7.71
CA HIS A 300 15.37 -2.43 -8.49
C HIS A 300 15.60 -2.76 -9.97
N GLY A 301 14.58 -3.34 -10.61
CA GLY A 301 14.54 -3.53 -12.05
C GLY A 301 14.21 -2.25 -12.81
N ASP A 302 14.95 -1.92 -13.87
CA ASP A 302 14.65 -0.72 -14.67
C ASP A 302 13.45 -0.88 -15.63
N ALA A 303 12.90 -2.08 -15.76
CA ALA A 303 11.67 -2.38 -16.48
C ALA A 303 10.47 -2.66 -15.54
N ASP A 304 10.58 -2.30 -14.26
CA ASP A 304 9.49 -2.45 -13.30
C ASP A 304 8.42 -1.39 -13.58
N ASP A 305 7.24 -1.85 -14.03
CA ASP A 305 6.05 -1.04 -14.31
C ASP A 305 4.98 -1.15 -13.22
N PHE A 306 5.15 -2.05 -12.25
CA PHE A 306 4.26 -2.22 -11.10
C PHE A 306 4.63 -1.24 -9.98
N VAL A 307 5.87 -1.30 -9.46
CA VAL A 307 6.46 -0.24 -8.63
C VAL A 307 7.47 0.49 -9.51
N PRO A 308 7.13 1.67 -10.07
CA PRO A 308 7.97 2.32 -11.06
C PRO A 308 9.38 2.64 -10.54
N PHE A 309 10.39 2.35 -11.35
CA PHE A 309 11.81 2.51 -11.02
C PHE A 309 12.18 3.88 -10.42
N TYR A 310 11.48 4.97 -10.80
CA TYR A 310 11.75 6.30 -10.23
C TYR A 310 11.55 6.36 -8.71
N MET A 311 10.72 5.48 -8.13
CA MET A 311 10.50 5.42 -6.69
C MET A 311 11.77 4.99 -5.95
N MET A 312 12.54 4.03 -6.51
CA MET A 312 13.83 3.64 -5.94
C MET A 312 14.81 4.82 -5.89
N GLN A 313 14.90 5.61 -6.96
CA GLN A 313 15.76 6.79 -6.96
C GLN A 313 15.38 7.77 -5.85
N GLN A 314 14.08 7.98 -5.64
CA GLN A 314 13.59 8.88 -4.59
C GLN A 314 13.93 8.38 -3.18
N VAL A 315 13.74 7.07 -2.88
CA VAL A 315 14.08 6.52 -1.56
C VAL A 315 15.60 6.47 -1.35
N TYR A 316 16.38 6.19 -2.40
CA TYR A 316 17.84 6.25 -2.35
C TYR A 316 18.34 7.66 -2.01
N ASP A 317 17.78 8.68 -2.67
CA ASP A 317 18.17 10.08 -2.43
C ASP A 317 17.76 10.54 -1.03
N ALA A 318 16.62 10.08 -0.51
CA ALA A 318 16.16 10.41 0.83
C ALA A 318 17.06 9.84 1.95
N LYS A 319 17.85 8.80 1.66
CA LYS A 319 18.82 8.27 2.61
C LYS A 319 20.07 9.13 2.67
N THR A 320 20.10 10.01 3.64
CA THR A 320 21.19 11.00 3.82
C THR A 320 22.23 10.60 4.87
N HIS A 321 21.95 9.58 5.69
CA HIS A 321 22.80 9.13 6.79
C HIS A 321 23.21 7.66 6.63
N GLY A 322 24.39 7.33 7.12
CA GLY A 322 24.93 5.96 7.04
C GLY A 322 25.27 5.54 5.60
N LYS A 323 25.83 4.34 5.47
CA LYS A 323 26.22 3.79 4.17
C LYS A 323 25.02 3.46 3.31
N LYS A 324 25.11 3.73 2.02
CA LYS A 324 24.11 3.28 1.04
C LYS A 324 24.79 2.76 -0.23
N ALA A 325 24.18 1.75 -0.84
CA ALA A 325 24.57 1.20 -2.13
C ALA A 325 23.31 1.03 -2.99
N MET A 326 23.47 1.02 -4.30
CA MET A 326 22.38 0.86 -5.26
C MET A 326 22.81 -0.11 -6.36
N TRP A 327 21.87 -0.95 -6.77
CA TRP A 327 22.02 -1.80 -7.94
C TRP A 327 20.74 -1.81 -8.77
N VAL A 328 20.88 -1.42 -10.03
CA VAL A 328 19.80 -1.42 -11.02
C VAL A 328 19.93 -2.68 -11.88
N THR A 329 18.95 -3.57 -11.83
CA THR A 329 18.90 -4.79 -12.67
C THR A 329 18.30 -4.46 -14.03
N LYS A 330 19.07 -4.73 -15.10
CA LYS A 330 18.73 -4.33 -16.47
C LYS A 330 17.67 -5.22 -17.09
N GLY A 331 16.59 -4.60 -17.63
CA GLY A 331 15.48 -5.32 -18.29
C GLY A 331 14.61 -6.13 -17.34
N THR A 332 14.81 -6.00 -16.03
CA THR A 332 14.11 -6.78 -15.00
C THR A 332 12.78 -6.12 -14.64
N THR A 333 11.74 -6.92 -14.60
CA THR A 333 10.40 -6.51 -14.16
C THR A 333 10.26 -6.62 -12.64
N HIS A 334 9.06 -6.30 -12.11
CA HIS A 334 8.78 -6.28 -10.68
C HIS A 334 9.17 -7.58 -9.96
N ALA A 335 9.91 -7.47 -8.86
CA ALA A 335 10.32 -8.56 -7.97
C ALA A 335 11.11 -9.70 -8.66
N SER A 336 11.71 -9.44 -9.82
CA SER A 336 12.42 -10.47 -10.62
C SER A 336 13.95 -10.38 -10.53
N SER A 337 14.51 -9.44 -9.77
CA SER A 337 15.96 -9.19 -9.70
C SER A 337 16.77 -10.44 -9.34
N TYR A 338 16.30 -11.22 -8.35
CA TYR A 338 16.96 -12.49 -8.00
C TYR A 338 16.76 -13.58 -9.06
N ALA A 339 15.57 -13.69 -9.64
CA ALA A 339 15.28 -14.71 -10.63
C ALA A 339 16.11 -14.53 -11.91
N ASP A 340 16.28 -13.28 -12.36
CA ASP A 340 17.01 -12.95 -13.58
C ASP A 340 18.54 -12.98 -13.37
N TYR A 341 19.02 -12.60 -12.19
CA TYR A 341 20.45 -12.47 -11.88
C TYR A 341 20.88 -13.19 -10.59
N PRO A 342 20.57 -14.49 -10.37
CA PRO A 342 20.72 -15.15 -9.07
C PRO A 342 22.16 -15.15 -8.53
N LYS A 343 23.16 -15.32 -9.39
CA LYS A 343 24.57 -15.33 -9.00
C LYS A 343 25.08 -13.91 -8.66
N GLU A 344 24.76 -12.93 -9.50
CA GLU A 344 25.18 -11.55 -9.29
C GLU A 344 24.47 -10.97 -8.07
N TYR A 345 23.18 -11.24 -7.90
CA TYR A 345 22.39 -10.84 -6.73
C TYR A 345 23.04 -11.34 -5.43
N THR A 346 23.34 -12.66 -5.38
CA THR A 346 23.99 -13.28 -4.22
C THR A 346 25.35 -12.63 -3.93
N GLU A 347 26.15 -12.38 -4.96
CA GLU A 347 27.49 -11.79 -4.78
C GLU A 347 27.42 -10.33 -4.33
N ARG A 348 26.52 -9.50 -4.88
CA ARG A 348 26.33 -8.13 -4.45
C ARG A 348 25.80 -8.01 -3.01
N VAL A 349 24.87 -8.89 -2.62
CA VAL A 349 24.40 -8.99 -1.23
C VAL A 349 25.57 -9.39 -0.31
N ARG A 350 26.40 -10.38 -0.70
CA ARG A 350 27.59 -10.79 0.06
C ARG A 350 28.55 -9.64 0.26
N GLN A 351 28.88 -8.91 -0.79
CA GLN A 351 29.82 -7.78 -0.75
C GLN A 351 29.29 -6.68 0.16
N PHE A 352 28.02 -6.32 0.02
CA PHE A 352 27.41 -5.29 0.87
C PHE A 352 27.41 -5.66 2.36
N LEU A 353 27.15 -6.94 2.69
CA LEU A 353 27.11 -7.41 4.08
C LEU A 353 28.50 -7.64 4.69
N ALA A 354 29.56 -7.70 3.89
CA ALA A 354 30.94 -7.85 4.34
C ALA A 354 31.60 -6.51 4.72
N GLU A 355 30.98 -5.40 4.36
CA GLU A 355 31.46 -4.02 4.55
C GLU A 355 30.98 -3.43 5.88
#